data_0a26e0856bfe8436879ac5ea6e973a5a
#
_entry.id   0a26e0856bfe8436879ac5ea6e973a5a
#
_cell.length_a   1.000
_cell.length_b   1.000
_cell.length_c   1.000
_cell.angle_alpha   90.00
_cell.angle_beta   90.00
_cell.angle_gamma   90.00
#
_symmetry.space_group_name_H-M   'P 1'
#
loop_
_entity.id
_entity.type
_entity.pdbx_description
1 polymer ?
#
loop_
_entity_poly.entity_id
_entity_poly.type
_entity_poly.pdbx_seq_one_letter_code
_entity_poly.pdbx_strand_id
1 'polypeptide(L)'
;MKNMTLAHIAEVCGGTYFGPEEKKTEEVADIVTDSRKAGEGSLFVAIPGERVDGHKFIPNVASKGALAVISEQKLETPPCPYILVKDSMEAIKAMAEYYMQQLAIPVVGITGSVGKTSTKETIASVLAQKYRVLKTDANFNNELGLSLTVFRLRAEDEMAVLEMGIDDFGQMHRLAKIARPETAVITNIGWCHLENLKTRDGILQAKTEIFDHLRENGHIIINGDDDKLSTVGIVHGIEPVHFGLDATNEYYADEIESQGFRGISCRIHTPQGEFTALIPIPGRHMVYNALAGTAVGCTYGLTLEQIKQGIETLQSVSGRFHIIETGRYTVVDDCYNANPVSMKASLDVLKEAKGRKVAVLGDMGELGTDEAALHAEVGTHAGTCGIDALYCAGPLCEHLAKAAKEADPKLEVRHFADRESLMAELPQLLQDGDQILVKASHFMEYGKIVEMLSAEK
;
A
#
# COMPACT_ATOMS: atom_id res chain seq x y z
N MET A 1 13.95 22.06 6.23
CA MET A 1 12.73 21.87 5.37
C MET A 1 12.28 23.24 4.88
N LYS A 2 12.08 23.42 3.59
CA LYS A 2 11.80 24.73 2.96
C LYS A 2 10.58 25.43 3.59
N ASN A 3 10.79 26.68 4.06
CA ASN A 3 9.77 27.52 4.69
C ASN A 3 9.12 26.96 5.96
N MET A 4 9.66 25.88 6.55
CA MET A 4 9.17 25.29 7.79
C MET A 4 9.88 25.92 9.00
N THR A 5 9.71 27.23 9.20
CA THR A 5 10.19 27.93 10.39
C THR A 5 9.25 27.68 11.59
N LEU A 6 9.76 27.80 12.82
CA LEU A 6 8.94 27.62 14.01
C LEU A 6 7.77 28.61 14.07
N ALA A 7 7.92 29.82 13.52
CA ALA A 7 6.85 30.79 13.39
C ALA A 7 5.74 30.31 12.46
N HIS A 8 6.09 29.86 11.25
CA HIS A 8 5.12 29.35 10.28
C HIS A 8 4.43 28.09 10.80
N ILE A 9 5.17 27.20 11.47
CA ILE A 9 4.60 25.98 12.07
C ILE A 9 3.56 26.36 13.14
N ALA A 10 3.87 27.31 14.03
CA ALA A 10 2.94 27.75 15.06
C ALA A 10 1.67 28.35 14.45
N GLU A 11 1.81 29.18 13.41
CA GLU A 11 0.69 29.78 12.68
C GLU A 11 -0.20 28.71 12.01
N VAL A 12 0.41 27.81 11.22
CA VAL A 12 -0.29 26.77 10.47
C VAL A 12 -1.03 25.80 11.39
N CYS A 13 -0.42 25.46 12.54
CA CYS A 13 -1.07 24.59 13.54
C CYS A 13 -2.09 25.31 14.42
N GLY A 14 -2.25 26.63 14.29
CA GLY A 14 -3.04 27.44 15.23
C GLY A 14 -2.53 27.34 16.66
N GLY A 15 -1.23 27.09 16.84
CA GLY A 15 -0.56 26.87 18.10
C GLY A 15 0.06 28.14 18.69
N THR A 16 0.49 28.05 19.95
CA THR A 16 1.19 29.13 20.64
C THR A 16 2.66 28.73 20.84
N TYR A 17 3.56 29.51 20.28
CA TYR A 17 5.00 29.31 20.45
C TYR A 17 5.49 29.78 21.82
N PHE A 18 6.32 28.98 22.46
CA PHE A 18 7.04 29.27 23.70
C PHE A 18 8.52 29.00 23.52
N GLY A 19 9.35 30.04 23.62
CA GLY A 19 10.80 29.94 23.47
C GLY A 19 11.44 31.28 23.14
N PRO A 20 12.76 31.32 22.89
CA PRO A 20 13.49 32.51 22.49
C PRO A 20 12.98 33.06 21.16
N GLU A 21 12.82 34.38 21.05
CA GLU A 21 12.26 35.04 19.86
C GLU A 21 13.10 34.81 18.61
N GLU A 22 14.43 34.78 18.77
CA GLU A 22 15.40 34.55 17.69
C GLU A 22 15.24 33.18 17.04
N LYS A 23 14.73 32.18 17.77
CA LYS A 23 14.51 30.83 17.22
C LYS A 23 13.27 30.69 16.35
N LYS A 24 12.37 31.64 16.37
CA LYS A 24 11.15 31.62 15.55
C LYS A 24 11.41 31.53 14.05
N THR A 25 12.53 32.07 13.58
CA THR A 25 12.93 32.10 12.19
C THR A 25 13.76 30.90 11.76
N GLU A 26 14.15 30.03 12.71
CA GLU A 26 14.90 28.81 12.38
C GLU A 26 13.98 27.80 11.68
N GLU A 27 14.47 27.24 10.56
CA GLU A 27 13.79 26.15 9.85
C GLU A 27 14.12 24.81 10.50
N VAL A 28 13.09 23.96 10.63
CA VAL A 28 13.30 22.59 11.10
C VAL A 28 14.00 21.74 10.04
N ALA A 29 14.91 20.88 10.47
CA ALA A 29 15.61 19.95 9.59
C ALA A 29 14.69 18.78 9.18
N ASP A 30 13.88 18.27 10.13
CA ASP A 30 12.97 17.18 9.93
C ASP A 30 11.82 17.24 10.94
N ILE A 31 10.68 16.54 10.67
CA ILE A 31 9.54 16.41 11.57
C ILE A 31 9.36 14.93 11.90
N VAL A 32 9.43 14.60 13.18
CA VAL A 32 9.40 13.21 13.65
C VAL A 32 8.43 13.01 14.81
N THR A 33 7.81 11.83 14.85
CA THR A 33 6.93 11.37 15.94
C THR A 33 7.59 10.25 16.77
N ASP A 34 8.63 9.62 16.25
CA ASP A 34 9.41 8.60 16.95
C ASP A 34 10.63 9.26 17.62
N SER A 35 10.67 9.24 18.95
CA SER A 35 11.76 9.83 19.73
C SER A 35 13.15 9.24 19.45
N ARG A 36 13.22 8.03 18.88
CA ARG A 36 14.47 7.38 18.47
C ARG A 36 15.07 8.05 17.24
N LYS A 37 14.23 8.63 16.37
CA LYS A 37 14.62 9.33 15.15
C LYS A 37 14.90 10.84 15.37
N ALA A 38 14.56 11.37 16.55
CA ALA A 38 14.84 12.76 16.87
C ALA A 38 16.36 13.02 16.93
N GLY A 39 16.79 14.14 16.35
CA GLY A 39 18.17 14.58 16.28
C GLY A 39 18.27 16.09 16.19
N GLU A 40 19.48 16.58 15.88
CA GLU A 40 19.78 18.02 15.77
C GLU A 40 18.86 18.69 14.73
N GLY A 41 18.25 19.81 15.13
CA GLY A 41 17.36 20.59 14.28
C GLY A 41 15.98 19.98 14.01
N SER A 42 15.66 18.79 14.55
CA SER A 42 14.35 18.16 14.34
C SER A 42 13.24 18.85 15.15
N LEU A 43 12.02 18.80 14.62
CA LEU A 43 10.78 19.05 15.36
C LEU A 43 10.20 17.70 15.80
N PHE A 44 10.09 17.48 17.10
CA PHE A 44 9.42 16.28 17.62
C PHE A 44 7.96 16.57 17.92
N VAL A 45 7.04 15.75 17.43
CA VAL A 45 5.62 15.86 17.74
C VAL A 45 5.25 14.84 18.81
N ALA A 46 4.91 15.32 20.00
CA ALA A 46 4.49 14.49 21.11
C ALA A 46 3.01 14.10 20.96
N ILE A 47 2.76 12.88 20.45
CA ILE A 47 1.42 12.35 20.27
C ILE A 47 1.01 11.57 21.53
N PRO A 48 -0.16 11.85 22.16
CA PRO A 48 -0.71 10.99 23.21
C PRO A 48 -1.24 9.70 22.58
N GLY A 49 -0.54 8.60 22.78
CA GLY A 49 -0.94 7.28 22.28
C GLY A 49 -1.58 6.42 23.37
N GLU A 50 -2.40 5.44 22.98
CA GLU A 50 -3.09 4.52 23.89
C GLU A 50 -2.13 3.73 24.83
N ARG A 51 -0.99 3.33 24.31
CA ARG A 51 0.00 2.54 25.05
C ARG A 51 1.10 3.39 25.67
N VAL A 52 1.48 4.45 24.98
CA VAL A 52 2.61 5.32 25.39
C VAL A 52 2.31 6.76 25.01
N ASP A 53 2.39 7.65 25.99
CA ASP A 53 2.27 9.10 25.78
C ASP A 53 3.62 9.67 25.30
N GLY A 54 3.64 10.27 24.10
CA GLY A 54 4.81 10.89 23.49
C GLY A 54 5.43 12.02 24.31
N HIS A 55 4.65 12.71 25.14
CA HIS A 55 5.13 13.79 26.01
C HIS A 55 6.23 13.33 26.98
N LYS A 56 6.24 12.06 27.39
CA LYS A 56 7.28 11.49 28.25
C LYS A 56 8.68 11.53 27.65
N PHE A 57 8.77 11.62 26.31
CA PHE A 57 10.05 11.62 25.60
C PHE A 57 10.60 13.03 25.35
N ILE A 58 9.87 14.10 25.70
CA ILE A 58 10.31 15.50 25.47
C ILE A 58 11.72 15.76 26.06
N PRO A 59 12.04 15.38 27.31
CA PRO A 59 13.40 15.59 27.84
C PRO A 59 14.49 14.85 27.04
N ASN A 60 14.18 13.64 26.59
CA ASN A 60 15.12 12.83 25.79
C ASN A 60 15.39 13.45 24.41
N VAL A 61 14.35 13.87 23.70
CA VAL A 61 14.55 14.46 22.35
C VAL A 61 15.25 15.83 22.44
N ALA A 62 14.95 16.62 23.46
CA ALA A 62 15.66 17.86 23.72
C ALA A 62 17.16 17.64 23.95
N SER A 63 17.53 16.59 24.70
CA SER A 63 18.94 16.23 24.94
C SER A 63 19.67 15.75 23.67
N LYS A 64 18.93 15.31 22.63
CA LYS A 64 19.45 14.93 21.31
C LYS A 64 19.57 16.12 20.34
N GLY A 65 19.23 17.33 20.76
CA GLY A 65 19.35 18.53 19.93
C GLY A 65 18.09 18.85 19.10
N ALA A 66 16.92 18.34 19.48
CA ALA A 66 15.68 18.75 18.86
C ALA A 66 15.52 20.29 18.94
N LEU A 67 15.21 20.93 17.82
CA LEU A 67 15.05 22.39 17.75
C LEU A 67 13.84 22.85 18.55
N ALA A 68 12.74 22.08 18.45
CA ALA A 68 11.50 22.35 19.19
C ALA A 68 10.67 21.08 19.32
N VAL A 69 9.62 21.16 20.13
CA VAL A 69 8.60 20.10 20.24
C VAL A 69 7.20 20.68 20.05
N ILE A 70 6.29 19.86 19.50
CA ILE A 70 4.84 20.10 19.54
C ILE A 70 4.28 19.35 20.74
N SER A 71 3.48 20.02 21.55
CA SER A 71 2.90 19.48 22.78
C SER A 71 1.43 19.89 22.92
N GLU A 72 0.58 18.97 23.35
CA GLU A 72 -0.79 19.29 23.79
C GLU A 72 -0.84 19.76 25.25
N GLN A 73 0.27 19.63 25.97
CA GLN A 73 0.39 19.98 27.37
C GLN A 73 1.26 21.23 27.53
N LYS A 74 0.83 22.14 28.40
CA LYS A 74 1.64 23.30 28.78
C LYS A 74 2.82 22.81 29.63
N LEU A 75 4.04 23.12 29.16
CA LEU A 75 5.27 22.74 29.86
C LEU A 75 5.66 23.85 30.85
N GLU A 76 5.76 23.53 32.14
CA GLU A 76 6.17 24.49 33.16
C GLU A 76 7.66 24.86 33.07
N THR A 77 8.49 23.86 32.78
CA THR A 77 9.95 24.01 32.63
C THR A 77 10.39 23.34 31.31
N PRO A 78 10.15 23.99 30.16
CA PRO A 78 10.44 23.38 28.87
C PRO A 78 11.96 23.22 28.67
N PRO A 79 12.44 22.01 28.30
CA PRO A 79 13.86 21.76 28.07
C PRO A 79 14.35 22.32 26.71
N CYS A 80 13.43 22.67 25.82
CA CYS A 80 13.67 23.29 24.52
C CYS A 80 12.44 24.14 24.14
N PRO A 81 12.51 24.96 23.08
CA PRO A 81 11.33 25.64 22.54
C PRO A 81 10.20 24.67 22.25
N TYR A 82 8.94 25.12 22.45
CA TYR A 82 7.80 24.28 22.11
C TYR A 82 6.63 25.09 21.55
N ILE A 83 5.78 24.40 20.80
CA ILE A 83 4.55 24.93 20.26
C ILE A 83 3.40 24.17 20.95
N LEU A 84 2.57 24.89 21.70
CA LEU A 84 1.38 24.35 22.35
C LEU A 84 0.25 24.30 21.33
N VAL A 85 -0.31 23.12 21.11
CA VAL A 85 -1.45 22.89 20.21
C VAL A 85 -2.60 22.24 20.96
N LYS A 86 -3.80 22.26 20.38
CA LYS A 86 -4.96 21.55 20.94
C LYS A 86 -4.94 20.06 20.64
N ASP A 87 -4.46 19.69 19.46
CA ASP A 87 -4.44 18.33 18.92
C ASP A 87 -3.19 18.17 18.05
N SER A 88 -2.34 17.24 18.41
CA SER A 88 -1.09 16.96 17.72
C SER A 88 -1.30 16.27 16.36
N MET A 89 -2.38 15.51 16.20
CA MET A 89 -2.70 14.87 14.92
C MET A 89 -3.19 15.91 13.90
N GLU A 90 -4.04 16.84 14.32
CA GLU A 90 -4.46 17.95 13.45
C GLU A 90 -3.25 18.85 13.11
N ALA A 91 -2.35 19.09 14.04
CA ALA A 91 -1.11 19.83 13.79
C ALA A 91 -0.22 19.15 12.73
N ILE A 92 -0.05 17.82 12.81
CA ILE A 92 0.70 17.04 11.80
C ILE A 92 0.07 17.21 10.41
N LYS A 93 -1.24 17.08 10.30
CA LYS A 93 -1.95 17.21 9.02
C LYS A 93 -1.81 18.62 8.44
N ALA A 94 -1.99 19.63 9.26
CA ALA A 94 -1.84 21.02 8.85
C ALA A 94 -0.41 21.36 8.38
N MET A 95 0.60 20.87 9.10
CA MET A 95 2.01 21.01 8.70
C MET A 95 2.30 20.29 7.38
N ALA A 96 1.76 19.09 7.18
CA ALA A 96 1.98 18.33 5.95
C ALA A 96 1.30 19.00 4.74
N GLU A 97 0.06 19.48 4.90
CA GLU A 97 -0.64 20.27 3.88
C GLU A 97 0.16 21.53 3.51
N TYR A 98 0.60 22.31 4.49
CA TYR A 98 1.40 23.50 4.26
C TYR A 98 2.72 23.18 3.54
N TYR A 99 3.46 22.17 4.02
CA TYR A 99 4.73 21.80 3.43
C TYR A 99 4.59 21.33 1.97
N MET A 100 3.56 20.55 1.68
CA MET A 100 3.25 20.10 0.32
C MET A 100 3.02 21.28 -0.63
N GLN A 101 2.37 22.36 -0.17
CA GLN A 101 2.17 23.58 -0.94
C GLN A 101 3.47 24.33 -1.21
N GLN A 102 4.48 24.25 -0.31
CA GLN A 102 5.78 24.90 -0.50
C GLN A 102 6.66 24.19 -1.53
N LEU A 103 6.48 22.89 -1.72
CA LEU A 103 7.28 22.09 -2.64
C LEU A 103 6.82 22.23 -4.09
N ALA A 104 5.52 22.38 -4.33
CA ALA A 104 4.89 22.54 -5.64
C ALA A 104 5.27 21.45 -6.67
N ILE A 105 5.61 20.23 -6.21
CA ILE A 105 5.93 19.09 -7.06
C ILE A 105 4.65 18.36 -7.52
N PRO A 106 4.65 17.69 -8.70
CA PRO A 106 3.57 16.82 -9.10
C PRO A 106 3.38 15.65 -8.13
N VAL A 107 2.14 15.31 -7.86
CA VAL A 107 1.75 14.21 -6.97
C VAL A 107 0.85 13.25 -7.70
N VAL A 108 1.19 11.97 -7.71
CA VAL A 108 0.32 10.88 -8.11
C VAL A 108 -0.28 10.25 -6.86
N GLY A 109 -1.58 10.47 -6.62
CA GLY A 109 -2.33 9.85 -5.53
C GLY A 109 -2.96 8.54 -6.00
N ILE A 110 -2.79 7.45 -5.23
CA ILE A 110 -3.25 6.12 -5.62
C ILE A 110 -4.15 5.54 -4.54
N THR A 111 -5.36 5.12 -4.93
CA THR A 111 -6.27 4.39 -4.06
C THR A 111 -6.91 3.20 -4.78
N GLY A 112 -7.74 2.45 -4.08
CA GLY A 112 -8.47 1.28 -4.58
C GLY A 112 -8.68 0.25 -3.48
N SER A 113 -9.49 -0.75 -3.74
CA SER A 113 -9.74 -1.83 -2.79
C SER A 113 -8.55 -2.78 -2.69
N VAL A 114 -8.00 -3.19 -3.83
CA VAL A 114 -6.86 -4.12 -3.95
C VAL A 114 -5.82 -3.52 -4.90
N GLY A 115 -4.55 -3.90 -4.74
CA GLY A 115 -3.49 -3.58 -5.68
C GLY A 115 -2.83 -2.20 -5.48
N LYS A 116 -3.25 -1.38 -4.54
CA LYS A 116 -2.68 -0.03 -4.29
C LYS A 116 -1.16 -0.03 -4.22
N THR A 117 -0.59 -0.87 -3.37
CA THR A 117 0.87 -0.94 -3.16
C THR A 117 1.60 -1.39 -4.42
N SER A 118 1.12 -2.44 -5.08
CA SER A 118 1.75 -2.92 -6.33
C SER A 118 1.64 -1.89 -7.45
N THR A 119 0.50 -1.18 -7.56
CA THR A 119 0.34 -0.08 -8.52
C THR A 119 1.27 1.09 -8.18
N LYS A 120 1.40 1.46 -6.90
CA LYS A 120 2.34 2.48 -6.42
C LYS A 120 3.79 2.13 -6.82
N GLU A 121 4.20 0.89 -6.56
CA GLU A 121 5.55 0.43 -6.92
C GLU A 121 5.78 0.48 -8.43
N THR A 122 4.79 0.03 -9.22
CA THR A 122 4.89 0.06 -10.69
C THR A 122 4.96 1.49 -11.22
N ILE A 123 4.08 2.39 -10.76
CA ILE A 123 4.10 3.81 -11.15
C ILE A 123 5.42 4.47 -10.75
N ALA A 124 5.89 4.23 -9.53
CA ALA A 124 7.16 4.78 -9.07
C ALA A 124 8.36 4.26 -9.88
N SER A 125 8.39 2.96 -10.21
CA SER A 125 9.42 2.36 -11.05
C SER A 125 9.43 2.95 -12.47
N VAL A 126 8.26 3.15 -13.06
CA VAL A 126 8.12 3.79 -14.39
C VAL A 126 8.59 5.23 -14.34
N LEU A 127 8.08 6.04 -13.40
CA LEU A 127 8.45 7.46 -13.29
C LEU A 127 9.93 7.67 -12.95
N ALA A 128 10.53 6.73 -12.20
CA ALA A 128 11.96 6.79 -11.85
C ALA A 128 12.90 6.65 -13.05
N GLN A 129 12.40 6.26 -14.24
CA GLN A 129 13.19 6.25 -15.46
C GLN A 129 13.50 7.66 -15.99
N LYS A 130 12.81 8.67 -15.46
CA LYS A 130 12.97 10.06 -15.90
C LYS A 130 13.07 11.05 -14.75
N TYR A 131 12.46 10.77 -13.61
CA TYR A 131 12.31 11.71 -12.50
C TYR A 131 12.90 11.14 -11.21
N ARG A 132 13.30 12.04 -10.30
CA ARG A 132 13.60 11.68 -8.92
C ARG A 132 12.29 11.55 -8.13
N VAL A 133 11.90 10.33 -7.81
CA VAL A 133 10.60 9.99 -7.24
C VAL A 133 10.71 9.64 -5.77
N LEU A 134 9.95 10.34 -4.90
CA LEU A 134 9.66 9.86 -3.57
C LEU A 134 8.32 9.13 -3.57
N LYS A 135 8.26 7.97 -2.92
CA LYS A 135 7.04 7.19 -2.78
C LYS A 135 6.71 6.87 -1.32
N THR A 136 5.45 6.53 -1.07
CA THR A 136 5.01 5.99 0.23
C THR A 136 5.77 4.72 0.57
N ASP A 137 6.40 4.66 1.75
CA ASP A 137 7.03 3.46 2.28
C ASP A 137 6.01 2.58 3.01
N ALA A 138 6.21 1.27 2.93
CA ALA A 138 5.41 0.30 3.66
C ALA A 138 3.90 0.57 3.54
N ASN A 139 3.21 0.68 4.67
CA ASN A 139 1.77 0.97 4.77
C ASN A 139 1.47 2.39 5.30
N PHE A 140 2.35 3.35 5.07
CA PHE A 140 2.17 4.75 5.51
C PHE A 140 1.14 5.47 4.64
N ASN A 141 -0.06 4.89 4.51
CA ASN A 141 -1.13 5.31 3.62
C ASN A 141 -2.35 5.92 4.33
N ASN A 142 -2.35 5.98 5.66
CA ASN A 142 -3.35 6.70 6.47
C ASN A 142 -2.93 8.16 6.72
N GLU A 143 -3.74 8.95 7.42
CA GLU A 143 -3.50 10.38 7.66
C GLU A 143 -2.13 10.67 8.31
N LEU A 144 -1.74 9.89 9.30
CA LEU A 144 -0.42 10.03 9.94
C LEU A 144 0.70 9.58 8.99
N GLY A 145 0.58 8.40 8.40
CA GLY A 145 1.60 7.82 7.52
C GLY A 145 1.84 8.68 6.28
N LEU A 146 0.78 9.18 5.66
CA LEU A 146 0.87 10.10 4.52
C LEU A 146 1.60 11.39 4.92
N SER A 147 1.24 11.99 6.06
CA SER A 147 1.90 13.21 6.56
C SER A 147 3.39 12.98 6.81
N LEU A 148 3.75 11.86 7.45
CA LEU A 148 5.16 11.49 7.66
C LEU A 148 5.90 11.23 6.34
N THR A 149 5.21 10.70 5.33
CA THR A 149 5.78 10.54 3.97
C THR A 149 6.04 11.91 3.33
N VAL A 150 5.10 12.83 3.43
CA VAL A 150 5.24 14.20 2.93
C VAL A 150 6.41 14.92 3.58
N PHE A 151 6.66 14.75 4.88
CA PHE A 151 7.81 15.36 5.56
C PHE A 151 9.17 14.84 5.09
N ARG A 152 9.22 13.71 4.40
CA ARG A 152 10.44 13.18 3.79
C ARG A 152 10.79 13.83 2.45
N LEU A 153 9.85 14.49 1.80
CA LEU A 153 10.09 15.21 0.55
C LEU A 153 11.15 16.31 0.73
N ARG A 154 11.99 16.46 -0.27
CA ARG A 154 13.05 17.48 -0.32
C ARG A 154 12.92 18.26 -1.62
N ALA A 155 13.65 19.37 -1.71
CA ALA A 155 13.64 20.24 -2.89
C ALA A 155 14.17 19.55 -4.16
N GLU A 156 14.93 18.49 -3.99
CA GLU A 156 15.50 17.70 -5.08
C GLU A 156 14.53 16.67 -5.66
N ASP A 157 13.47 16.31 -4.92
CA ASP A 157 12.46 15.40 -5.43
C ASP A 157 11.62 16.11 -6.51
N GLU A 158 11.43 15.41 -7.62
CA GLU A 158 10.72 15.95 -8.78
C GLU A 158 9.27 15.48 -8.85
N MET A 159 8.97 14.36 -8.20
CA MET A 159 7.63 13.78 -8.12
C MET A 159 7.40 13.03 -6.82
N ALA A 160 6.13 12.97 -6.41
CA ALA A 160 5.70 12.11 -5.31
C ALA A 160 4.64 11.10 -5.78
N VAL A 161 4.77 9.83 -5.35
CA VAL A 161 3.80 8.75 -5.58
C VAL A 161 3.25 8.31 -4.25
N LEU A 162 2.03 8.72 -3.93
CA LEU A 162 1.44 8.62 -2.62
C LEU A 162 0.28 7.62 -2.59
N GLU A 163 0.45 6.53 -1.83
CA GLU A 163 -0.61 5.56 -1.57
C GLU A 163 -1.57 6.12 -0.52
N MET A 164 -2.88 6.02 -0.78
CA MET A 164 -3.94 6.58 0.06
C MET A 164 -4.95 5.49 0.40
N GLY A 165 -4.90 5.01 1.66
CA GLY A 165 -5.75 3.97 2.22
C GLY A 165 -6.81 4.55 3.14
N ILE A 166 -8.03 4.02 3.03
CA ILE A 166 -9.17 4.43 3.85
C ILE A 166 -9.99 3.22 4.28
N ASP A 167 -10.68 3.36 5.38
CA ASP A 167 -11.67 2.42 5.90
C ASP A 167 -13.02 3.07 6.25
N ASP A 168 -13.14 4.42 6.15
CA ASP A 168 -14.38 5.16 6.42
C ASP A 168 -14.53 6.37 5.49
N PHE A 169 -15.74 6.93 5.43
CA PHE A 169 -16.07 8.15 4.69
C PHE A 169 -15.32 9.38 5.22
N GLY A 170 -15.02 10.32 4.33
CA GLY A 170 -14.31 11.56 4.63
C GLY A 170 -12.81 11.41 4.90
N GLN A 171 -12.30 10.20 5.06
CA GLN A 171 -10.86 9.98 5.23
C GLN A 171 -10.10 10.30 3.93
N MET A 172 -10.63 9.88 2.78
CA MET A 172 -9.99 10.16 1.49
C MET A 172 -9.97 11.66 1.20
N HIS A 173 -11.04 12.38 1.54
CA HIS A 173 -11.07 13.84 1.45
C HIS A 173 -9.91 14.48 2.24
N ARG A 174 -9.67 14.04 3.49
CA ARG A 174 -8.56 14.55 4.31
C ARG A 174 -7.18 14.19 3.76
N LEU A 175 -7.02 12.96 3.26
CA LEU A 175 -5.77 12.54 2.59
C LEU A 175 -5.53 13.35 1.31
N ALA A 176 -6.56 13.54 0.49
CA ALA A 176 -6.48 14.33 -0.73
C ALA A 176 -6.16 15.81 -0.45
N LYS A 177 -6.67 16.36 0.65
CA LYS A 177 -6.36 17.73 1.08
C LYS A 177 -4.87 17.89 1.40
N ILE A 178 -4.26 16.91 2.06
CA ILE A 178 -2.81 16.90 2.36
C ILE A 178 -1.99 16.71 1.07
N ALA A 179 -2.33 15.70 0.28
CA ALA A 179 -1.54 15.31 -0.89
C ALA A 179 -1.70 16.27 -2.09
N ARG A 180 -2.90 16.84 -2.28
CA ARG A 180 -3.27 17.68 -3.43
C ARG A 180 -2.83 17.05 -4.76
N PRO A 181 -3.33 15.85 -5.09
CA PRO A 181 -2.84 15.12 -6.25
C PRO A 181 -3.03 15.92 -7.54
N GLU A 182 -2.06 15.83 -8.43
CA GLU A 182 -2.19 16.26 -9.82
C GLU A 182 -2.76 15.12 -10.66
N THR A 183 -2.39 13.89 -10.33
CA THR A 183 -2.96 12.69 -10.95
C THR A 183 -3.59 11.82 -9.87
N ALA A 184 -4.86 11.46 -10.04
CA ALA A 184 -5.56 10.50 -9.19
C ALA A 184 -5.70 9.16 -9.93
N VAL A 185 -5.25 8.07 -9.29
CA VAL A 185 -5.34 6.71 -9.82
C VAL A 185 -6.23 5.86 -8.91
N ILE A 186 -7.27 5.22 -9.47
CA ILE A 186 -8.12 4.27 -8.73
C ILE A 186 -8.02 2.89 -9.39
N THR A 187 -7.54 1.89 -8.63
CA THR A 187 -7.25 0.57 -9.18
C THR A 187 -8.49 -0.29 -9.38
N ASN A 188 -9.38 -0.33 -8.39
CA ASN A 188 -10.65 -1.08 -8.44
C ASN A 188 -11.56 -0.75 -7.25
N ILE A 189 -12.84 -1.13 -7.35
CA ILE A 189 -13.87 -1.06 -6.29
C ILE A 189 -14.34 -2.48 -5.96
N GLY A 190 -13.56 -3.17 -5.14
CA GLY A 190 -13.87 -4.50 -4.63
C GLY A 190 -14.56 -4.46 -3.26
N TRP A 191 -14.76 -5.64 -2.69
CA TRP A 191 -15.34 -5.82 -1.36
C TRP A 191 -14.26 -5.62 -0.29
N CYS A 192 -14.25 -4.47 0.37
CA CYS A 192 -13.35 -4.16 1.48
C CYS A 192 -14.03 -3.16 2.42
N HIS A 193 -13.67 -3.16 3.72
CA HIS A 193 -14.17 -2.22 4.73
C HIS A 193 -15.70 -2.09 4.76
N LEU A 194 -16.42 -3.19 4.51
CA LEU A 194 -17.89 -3.22 4.44
C LEU A 194 -18.56 -2.86 5.75
N GLU A 195 -17.87 -3.04 6.86
CA GLU A 195 -18.36 -2.66 8.17
C GLU A 195 -18.69 -1.16 8.23
N ASN A 196 -17.84 -0.31 7.66
CA ASN A 196 -18.00 1.15 7.64
C ASN A 196 -18.67 1.63 6.34
N LEU A 197 -18.20 1.19 5.19
CA LEU A 197 -18.63 1.67 3.87
C LEU A 197 -19.88 0.99 3.33
N LYS A 198 -20.37 -0.07 3.98
CA LYS A 198 -21.66 -0.78 3.78
C LYS A 198 -21.82 -1.48 2.44
N THR A 199 -21.55 -0.82 1.31
CA THR A 199 -21.79 -1.33 -0.04
C THR A 199 -20.64 -0.98 -0.98
N ARG A 200 -20.55 -1.62 -2.14
CA ARG A 200 -19.61 -1.22 -3.19
C ARG A 200 -19.85 0.21 -3.69
N ASP A 201 -21.09 0.69 -3.66
CA ASP A 201 -21.40 2.09 -4.01
C ASP A 201 -20.85 3.05 -2.92
N GLY A 202 -20.93 2.66 -1.65
CA GLY A 202 -20.27 3.41 -0.57
C GLY A 202 -18.74 3.41 -0.70
N ILE A 203 -18.14 2.29 -1.12
CA ILE A 203 -16.71 2.19 -1.38
C ILE A 203 -16.31 3.09 -2.56
N LEU A 204 -17.10 3.11 -3.64
CA LEU A 204 -16.90 4.02 -4.77
C LEU A 204 -16.96 5.47 -4.29
N GLN A 205 -18.03 5.85 -3.55
CA GLN A 205 -18.20 7.19 -3.02
C GLN A 205 -16.99 7.62 -2.17
N ALA A 206 -16.58 6.80 -1.21
CA ALA A 206 -15.48 7.13 -0.32
C ALA A 206 -14.13 7.25 -1.06
N LYS A 207 -13.87 6.39 -2.07
CA LYS A 207 -12.61 6.46 -2.82
C LYS A 207 -12.57 7.61 -3.82
N THR A 208 -13.72 8.00 -4.40
CA THR A 208 -13.80 9.14 -5.32
C THR A 208 -13.66 10.49 -4.63
N GLU A 209 -13.70 10.57 -3.28
CA GLU A 209 -13.28 11.76 -2.53
C GLU A 209 -11.82 12.18 -2.82
N ILE A 210 -11.00 11.31 -3.43
CA ILE A 210 -9.64 11.65 -3.90
C ILE A 210 -9.67 12.82 -4.91
N PHE A 211 -10.79 13.00 -5.59
CA PHE A 211 -10.97 14.09 -6.55
C PHE A 211 -11.26 15.44 -5.91
N ASP A 212 -11.68 15.50 -4.64
CA ASP A 212 -12.10 16.73 -3.97
C ASP A 212 -11.01 17.81 -3.93
N HIS A 213 -9.75 17.38 -3.91
CA HIS A 213 -8.58 18.27 -3.90
C HIS A 213 -7.63 18.03 -5.08
N LEU A 214 -8.15 17.46 -6.17
CA LEU A 214 -7.38 17.33 -7.41
C LEU A 214 -7.02 18.73 -7.93
N ARG A 215 -5.78 18.90 -8.39
CA ARG A 215 -5.32 20.17 -8.93
C ARG A 215 -6.06 20.53 -10.21
N GLU A 216 -6.19 21.83 -10.49
CA GLU A 216 -6.71 22.31 -11.78
C GLU A 216 -5.89 21.70 -12.93
N ASN A 217 -6.57 21.26 -13.98
CA ASN A 217 -5.96 20.55 -15.12
C ASN A 217 -5.22 19.26 -14.72
N GLY A 218 -5.60 18.65 -13.63
CA GLY A 218 -5.08 17.37 -13.21
C GLY A 218 -5.57 16.21 -14.09
N HIS A 219 -5.22 14.98 -13.72
CA HIS A 219 -5.54 13.78 -14.47
C HIS A 219 -6.26 12.76 -13.58
N ILE A 220 -7.24 12.07 -14.15
CA ILE A 220 -7.96 10.97 -13.54
C ILE A 220 -7.69 9.72 -14.37
N ILE A 221 -7.10 8.70 -13.74
CA ILE A 221 -6.75 7.43 -14.40
C ILE A 221 -7.42 6.30 -13.63
N ILE A 222 -8.36 5.59 -14.25
CA ILE A 222 -9.19 4.60 -13.60
C ILE A 222 -9.28 3.30 -14.39
N ASN A 223 -9.52 2.20 -13.69
CA ASN A 223 -9.72 0.89 -14.31
C ASN A 223 -11.08 0.82 -15.00
N GLY A 224 -11.10 0.81 -16.32
CA GLY A 224 -12.32 0.77 -17.12
C GLY A 224 -13.01 -0.60 -17.15
N ASP A 225 -12.31 -1.68 -16.77
CA ASP A 225 -12.91 -3.01 -16.63
C ASP A 225 -13.67 -3.17 -15.30
N ASP A 226 -13.52 -2.24 -14.36
CA ASP A 226 -14.25 -2.26 -13.09
C ASP A 226 -15.67 -1.69 -13.30
N ASP A 227 -16.69 -2.47 -13.01
CA ASP A 227 -18.11 -2.15 -13.23
C ASP A 227 -18.58 -0.90 -12.47
N LYS A 228 -17.89 -0.50 -11.39
CA LYS A 228 -18.18 0.71 -10.63
C LYS A 228 -17.38 1.89 -11.15
N LEU A 229 -16.10 1.74 -11.44
CA LEU A 229 -15.26 2.82 -11.95
C LEU A 229 -15.68 3.24 -13.36
N SER A 230 -16.12 2.31 -14.21
CA SER A 230 -16.64 2.61 -15.56
C SER A 230 -17.88 3.54 -15.56
N THR A 231 -18.54 3.71 -14.40
CA THR A 231 -19.66 4.67 -14.25
C THR A 231 -19.21 6.09 -13.90
N VAL A 232 -17.92 6.31 -13.62
CA VAL A 232 -17.38 7.63 -13.28
C VAL A 232 -17.26 8.46 -14.56
N GLY A 233 -18.06 9.49 -14.67
CA GLY A 233 -18.02 10.43 -15.78
C GLY A 233 -17.04 11.59 -15.54
N ILE A 234 -17.27 12.70 -16.24
CA ILE A 234 -16.45 13.92 -16.13
C ILE A 234 -16.51 14.47 -14.69
N VAL A 235 -15.34 14.71 -14.08
CA VAL A 235 -15.19 15.26 -12.74
C VAL A 235 -14.43 16.57 -12.81
N HIS A 236 -14.99 17.66 -12.31
CA HIS A 236 -14.39 19.01 -12.38
C HIS A 236 -13.94 19.42 -13.80
N GLY A 237 -14.65 18.93 -14.82
CA GLY A 237 -14.30 19.19 -16.23
C GLY A 237 -13.20 18.29 -16.79
N ILE A 238 -12.71 17.33 -16.01
CA ILE A 238 -11.68 16.36 -16.40
C ILE A 238 -12.35 15.06 -16.82
N GLU A 239 -12.09 14.60 -18.02
CA GLU A 239 -12.52 13.30 -18.52
C GLU A 239 -11.55 12.21 -18.01
N PRO A 240 -12.04 11.14 -17.37
CA PRO A 240 -11.19 10.06 -16.94
C PRO A 240 -10.55 9.30 -18.11
N VAL A 241 -9.28 8.99 -17.98
CA VAL A 241 -8.52 8.07 -18.82
C VAL A 241 -8.70 6.65 -18.28
N HIS A 242 -9.02 5.70 -19.16
CA HIS A 242 -9.31 4.33 -18.78
C HIS A 242 -8.17 3.38 -19.14
N PHE A 243 -7.84 2.48 -18.19
CA PHE A 243 -6.97 1.35 -18.45
C PHE A 243 -7.67 0.03 -18.10
N GLY A 244 -7.33 -1.03 -18.80
CA GLY A 244 -7.93 -2.35 -18.56
C GLY A 244 -7.49 -3.39 -19.58
N LEU A 245 -8.09 -4.57 -19.57
CA LEU A 245 -7.82 -5.63 -20.55
C LEU A 245 -8.77 -5.57 -21.74
N ASP A 246 -9.89 -4.87 -21.58
CA ASP A 246 -10.82 -4.66 -22.70
C ASP A 246 -10.23 -3.61 -23.65
N ALA A 247 -10.23 -3.91 -24.96
CA ALA A 247 -9.69 -3.05 -26.00
C ALA A 247 -10.47 -1.74 -26.22
N THR A 248 -11.56 -1.52 -25.51
CA THR A 248 -12.29 -0.24 -25.47
C THR A 248 -11.61 0.79 -24.58
N ASN A 249 -10.67 0.38 -23.70
CA ASN A 249 -9.87 1.29 -22.90
C ASN A 249 -8.78 1.96 -23.73
N GLU A 250 -8.35 3.17 -23.37
CA GLU A 250 -7.24 3.87 -24.03
C GLU A 250 -5.89 3.17 -23.83
N TYR A 251 -5.73 2.53 -22.68
CA TYR A 251 -4.56 1.72 -22.33
C TYR A 251 -5.02 0.30 -22.05
N TYR A 252 -4.68 -0.63 -22.93
CA TYR A 252 -5.09 -2.02 -22.75
C TYR A 252 -3.96 -3.00 -23.09
N ALA A 253 -4.14 -4.27 -22.74
CA ALA A 253 -3.16 -5.32 -23.01
C ALA A 253 -3.80 -6.58 -23.58
N ASP A 254 -3.11 -7.16 -24.55
CA ASP A 254 -3.41 -8.47 -25.12
C ASP A 254 -2.15 -9.38 -25.09
N GLU A 255 -2.22 -10.53 -25.73
CA GLU A 255 -1.11 -11.51 -25.80
C GLU A 255 -0.51 -11.79 -24.41
N ILE A 256 -1.39 -11.93 -23.41
CA ILE A 256 -1.00 -12.11 -22.01
C ILE A 256 -0.60 -13.57 -21.77
N GLU A 257 0.70 -13.81 -21.54
CA GLU A 257 1.28 -15.13 -21.33
C GLU A 257 1.98 -15.24 -19.99
N SER A 258 1.60 -16.23 -19.17
CA SER A 258 2.31 -16.53 -17.94
C SER A 258 3.69 -17.12 -18.22
N GLN A 259 4.69 -16.66 -17.50
CA GLN A 259 6.05 -17.20 -17.50
C GLN A 259 6.34 -17.96 -16.18
N GLY A 260 5.28 -18.42 -15.51
CA GLY A 260 5.36 -19.01 -14.16
C GLY A 260 5.87 -17.98 -13.16
N PHE A 261 6.74 -18.38 -12.25
CA PHE A 261 7.31 -17.48 -11.24
C PHE A 261 8.23 -16.37 -11.78
N ARG A 262 8.60 -16.44 -13.06
CA ARG A 262 9.37 -15.36 -13.70
C ARG A 262 8.52 -14.13 -14.04
N GLY A 263 7.19 -14.23 -13.93
CA GLY A 263 6.31 -13.12 -14.19
C GLY A 263 5.31 -13.37 -15.32
N ILE A 264 4.89 -12.31 -15.98
CA ILE A 264 3.88 -12.35 -17.03
C ILE A 264 4.31 -11.44 -18.20
N SER A 265 4.25 -11.96 -19.42
CA SER A 265 4.50 -11.20 -20.64
C SER A 265 3.18 -10.73 -21.22
N CYS A 266 3.14 -9.50 -21.74
CA CYS A 266 1.97 -8.97 -22.44
C CYS A 266 2.38 -7.91 -23.46
N ARG A 267 1.51 -7.69 -24.48
CA ARG A 267 1.60 -6.55 -25.37
C ARG A 267 0.70 -5.44 -24.84
N ILE A 268 1.27 -4.26 -24.59
CA ILE A 268 0.58 -3.09 -24.07
C ILE A 268 0.33 -2.10 -25.22
N HIS A 269 -0.92 -1.68 -25.34
CA HIS A 269 -1.39 -0.70 -26.33
C HIS A 269 -1.63 0.64 -25.65
N THR A 270 -1.23 1.71 -26.32
CA THR A 270 -1.38 3.10 -25.85
C THR A 270 -1.77 3.99 -27.02
N PRO A 271 -2.29 5.21 -26.82
CA PRO A 271 -2.53 6.17 -27.89
C PRO A 271 -1.27 6.56 -28.67
N GLN A 272 -0.07 6.28 -28.13
CA GLN A 272 1.22 6.63 -28.75
C GLN A 272 1.87 5.47 -29.51
N GLY A 273 1.32 4.26 -29.42
CA GLY A 273 1.86 3.03 -30.02
C GLY A 273 1.76 1.84 -29.07
N GLU A 274 2.47 0.79 -29.38
CA GLU A 274 2.47 -0.47 -28.61
C GLU A 274 3.87 -0.97 -28.31
N PHE A 275 3.99 -1.79 -27.26
CA PHE A 275 5.23 -2.48 -26.90
C PHE A 275 4.94 -3.77 -26.14
N THR A 276 5.84 -4.74 -26.22
CA THR A 276 5.78 -5.96 -25.40
C THR A 276 6.70 -5.79 -24.20
N ALA A 277 6.21 -6.16 -23.00
CA ALA A 277 6.97 -6.13 -21.75
C ALA A 277 6.83 -7.44 -20.98
N LEU A 278 7.88 -7.80 -20.24
CA LEU A 278 7.86 -8.81 -19.19
C LEU A 278 7.70 -8.12 -17.84
N ILE A 279 6.57 -8.33 -17.17
CA ILE A 279 6.34 -7.89 -15.80
C ILE A 279 6.95 -8.95 -14.88
N PRO A 280 8.02 -8.67 -14.10
CA PRO A 280 8.78 -9.69 -13.38
C PRO A 280 8.11 -10.16 -12.07
N ILE A 281 6.82 -9.93 -11.93
CA ILE A 281 5.99 -10.38 -10.80
C ILE A 281 4.82 -11.18 -11.39
N PRO A 282 4.60 -12.42 -10.93
CA PRO A 282 3.54 -13.27 -11.47
C PRO A 282 2.14 -12.76 -11.14
N GLY A 283 1.19 -13.18 -11.95
CA GLY A 283 -0.23 -12.95 -11.74
C GLY A 283 -0.85 -11.97 -12.74
N ARG A 284 -1.96 -12.39 -13.36
CA ARG A 284 -2.66 -11.61 -14.38
C ARG A 284 -3.06 -10.20 -13.88
N HIS A 285 -3.29 -10.05 -12.58
CA HIS A 285 -3.59 -8.75 -11.96
C HIS A 285 -2.43 -7.74 -12.08
N MET A 286 -1.17 -8.21 -12.25
CA MET A 286 -0.02 -7.33 -12.44
C MET A 286 -0.06 -6.59 -13.78
N VAL A 287 -0.79 -7.11 -14.76
CA VAL A 287 -1.01 -6.41 -16.04
C VAL A 287 -1.77 -5.10 -15.82
N TYR A 288 -2.78 -5.07 -14.95
CA TYR A 288 -3.49 -3.83 -14.60
C TYR A 288 -2.55 -2.80 -13.96
N ASN A 289 -1.62 -3.24 -13.10
CA ASN A 289 -0.64 -2.34 -12.50
C ASN A 289 0.31 -1.76 -13.55
N ALA A 290 0.75 -2.59 -14.51
CA ALA A 290 1.57 -2.15 -15.62
C ALA A 290 0.83 -1.16 -16.53
N LEU A 291 -0.46 -1.38 -16.80
CA LEU A 291 -1.30 -0.48 -17.56
C LEU A 291 -1.50 0.87 -16.85
N ALA A 292 -1.77 0.87 -15.54
CA ALA A 292 -1.83 2.09 -14.76
C ALA A 292 -0.49 2.84 -14.77
N GLY A 293 0.63 2.12 -14.61
CA GLY A 293 1.98 2.69 -14.72
C GLY A 293 2.27 3.26 -16.10
N THR A 294 1.79 2.60 -17.15
CA THR A 294 1.91 3.08 -18.55
C THR A 294 1.13 4.36 -18.76
N ALA A 295 -0.14 4.41 -18.33
CA ALA A 295 -0.99 5.59 -18.46
C ALA A 295 -0.38 6.80 -17.74
N VAL A 296 0.09 6.61 -16.48
CA VAL A 296 0.81 7.66 -15.74
C VAL A 296 2.12 8.06 -16.43
N GLY A 297 2.91 7.10 -16.90
CA GLY A 297 4.17 7.37 -17.62
C GLY A 297 3.95 8.22 -18.86
N CYS A 298 2.94 7.89 -19.68
CA CYS A 298 2.55 8.68 -20.85
C CYS A 298 2.09 10.09 -20.48
N THR A 299 1.29 10.22 -19.41
CA THR A 299 0.81 11.51 -18.89
C THR A 299 1.98 12.45 -18.56
N TYR A 300 3.05 11.92 -17.97
CA TYR A 300 4.25 12.70 -17.62
C TYR A 300 5.34 12.68 -18.70
N GLY A 301 5.00 12.28 -19.92
CA GLY A 301 5.87 12.41 -21.10
C GLY A 301 7.11 11.51 -21.07
N LEU A 302 6.99 10.30 -20.53
CA LEU A 302 7.98 9.23 -20.71
C LEU A 302 7.83 8.62 -22.10
N THR A 303 8.94 8.18 -22.68
CA THR A 303 8.89 7.38 -23.90
C THR A 303 8.42 5.96 -23.60
N LEU A 304 7.87 5.25 -24.60
CA LEU A 304 7.43 3.86 -24.42
C LEU A 304 8.59 2.95 -23.98
N GLU A 305 9.81 3.23 -24.42
CA GLU A 305 11.00 2.48 -23.98
C GLU A 305 11.31 2.72 -22.50
N GLN A 306 11.22 3.95 -22.00
CA GLN A 306 11.37 4.25 -20.57
C GLN A 306 10.28 3.56 -19.75
N ILE A 307 9.03 3.60 -20.21
CA ILE A 307 7.91 2.93 -19.54
C ILE A 307 8.17 1.42 -19.47
N LYS A 308 8.52 0.81 -20.60
CA LYS A 308 8.89 -0.61 -20.68
C LYS A 308 10.00 -0.95 -19.68
N GLN A 309 11.09 -0.20 -19.67
CA GLN A 309 12.22 -0.40 -18.76
C GLN A 309 11.75 -0.32 -17.29
N GLY A 310 10.90 0.65 -16.94
CA GLY A 310 10.36 0.79 -15.60
C GLY A 310 9.50 -0.41 -15.17
N ILE A 311 8.73 -0.98 -16.10
CA ILE A 311 7.94 -2.19 -15.85
C ILE A 311 8.85 -3.41 -15.68
N GLU A 312 9.82 -3.61 -16.57
CA GLU A 312 10.69 -4.79 -16.59
C GLU A 312 11.71 -4.81 -15.43
N THR A 313 12.00 -3.67 -14.81
CA THR A 313 12.90 -3.54 -13.65
C THR A 313 12.17 -3.51 -12.31
N LEU A 314 10.85 -3.71 -12.31
CA LEU A 314 10.03 -3.73 -11.10
C LEU A 314 10.53 -4.79 -10.12
N GLN A 315 10.64 -4.42 -8.84
CA GLN A 315 11.00 -5.33 -7.77
C GLN A 315 9.76 -5.70 -6.94
N SER A 316 9.64 -6.98 -6.57
CA SER A 316 8.60 -7.38 -5.62
C SER A 316 8.88 -6.84 -4.22
N VAL A 317 7.81 -6.51 -3.50
CA VAL A 317 7.88 -6.05 -2.11
C VAL A 317 7.58 -7.23 -1.19
N SER A 318 8.30 -7.34 -0.07
CA SER A 318 8.03 -8.36 0.96
C SER A 318 6.55 -8.36 1.35
N GLY A 319 5.96 -9.53 1.46
CA GLY A 319 4.54 -9.71 1.71
C GLY A 319 3.63 -9.49 0.48
N ARG A 320 4.18 -9.23 -0.70
CA ARG A 320 3.45 -8.97 -1.94
C ARG A 320 3.96 -9.82 -3.09
N PHE A 321 3.65 -11.10 -3.04
CA PHE A 321 4.11 -12.10 -3.99
C PHE A 321 5.64 -12.08 -4.18
N HIS A 322 6.36 -11.97 -3.05
CA HIS A 322 7.82 -11.96 -3.05
C HIS A 322 8.35 -13.40 -3.03
N ILE A 323 9.15 -13.75 -4.04
CA ILE A 323 9.68 -15.11 -4.21
C ILE A 323 11.02 -15.20 -3.50
N ILE A 324 11.17 -16.19 -2.63
CA ILE A 324 12.37 -16.46 -1.84
C ILE A 324 12.84 -17.90 -2.13
N GLU A 325 14.02 -18.03 -2.75
CA GLU A 325 14.68 -19.31 -2.96
C GLU A 325 15.51 -19.67 -1.73
N THR A 326 15.14 -20.72 -0.99
CA THR A 326 15.82 -21.10 0.26
C THR A 326 16.87 -22.21 0.09
N GLY A 327 16.94 -22.82 -1.07
CA GLY A 327 17.77 -24.01 -1.32
C GLY A 327 17.00 -25.32 -1.09
N ARG A 328 16.03 -25.36 -0.16
CA ARG A 328 15.10 -26.49 0.03
C ARG A 328 13.76 -26.24 -0.64
N TYR A 329 13.25 -25.02 -0.55
CA TYR A 329 11.92 -24.62 -1.01
C TYR A 329 12.00 -23.37 -1.88
N THR A 330 10.98 -23.15 -2.70
CA THR A 330 10.63 -21.83 -3.21
C THR A 330 9.45 -21.30 -2.38
N VAL A 331 9.67 -20.26 -1.60
CA VAL A 331 8.63 -19.63 -0.77
C VAL A 331 8.09 -18.38 -1.45
N VAL A 332 6.79 -18.35 -1.66
CA VAL A 332 6.07 -17.17 -2.15
C VAL A 332 5.48 -16.45 -0.94
N ASP A 333 6.13 -15.36 -0.53
CA ASP A 333 5.68 -14.47 0.54
C ASP A 333 4.61 -13.52 0.00
N ASP A 334 3.35 -13.82 0.31
CA ASP A 334 2.20 -12.98 -0.01
C ASP A 334 1.33 -12.72 1.24
N CYS A 335 1.99 -12.61 2.40
CA CYS A 335 1.38 -12.61 3.72
C CYS A 335 1.08 -11.22 4.30
N TYR A 336 1.15 -10.14 3.51
CA TYR A 336 0.83 -8.80 4.00
C TYR A 336 -0.65 -8.64 4.38
N ASN A 337 -1.56 -9.09 3.50
CA ASN A 337 -3.01 -9.11 3.77
C ASN A 337 -3.71 -10.13 2.85
N ALA A 338 -4.94 -10.51 3.23
CA ALA A 338 -5.72 -11.47 2.48
C ALA A 338 -7.20 -11.05 2.37
N ASN A 339 -7.77 -11.30 1.19
CA ASN A 339 -9.20 -11.28 0.92
C ASN A 339 -9.53 -12.33 -0.14
N PRO A 340 -10.80 -12.67 -0.38
CA PRO A 340 -11.15 -13.77 -1.28
C PRO A 340 -10.58 -13.65 -2.69
N VAL A 341 -10.58 -12.42 -3.25
CA VAL A 341 -10.06 -12.16 -4.61
C VAL A 341 -8.55 -12.38 -4.67
N SER A 342 -7.82 -11.81 -3.71
CA SER A 342 -6.35 -11.94 -3.68
C SER A 342 -5.89 -13.36 -3.34
N MET A 343 -6.63 -14.09 -2.48
CA MET A 343 -6.34 -15.50 -2.18
C MET A 343 -6.44 -16.36 -3.43
N LYS A 344 -7.54 -16.24 -4.17
CA LYS A 344 -7.76 -17.00 -5.42
C LYS A 344 -6.71 -16.65 -6.46
N ALA A 345 -6.39 -15.39 -6.65
CA ALA A 345 -5.36 -14.95 -7.58
C ALA A 345 -3.98 -15.54 -7.23
N SER A 346 -3.61 -15.60 -5.96
CA SER A 346 -2.33 -16.20 -5.54
C SER A 346 -2.30 -17.72 -5.72
N LEU A 347 -3.42 -18.41 -5.48
CA LEU A 347 -3.57 -19.84 -5.76
C LEU A 347 -3.46 -20.14 -7.27
N ASP A 348 -4.04 -19.29 -8.13
CA ASP A 348 -3.94 -19.44 -9.57
C ASP A 348 -2.51 -19.28 -10.09
N VAL A 349 -1.70 -18.47 -9.42
CA VAL A 349 -0.27 -18.38 -9.74
C VAL A 349 0.48 -19.61 -9.22
N LEU A 350 0.19 -20.06 -7.99
CA LEU A 350 0.84 -21.24 -7.42
C LEU A 350 0.60 -22.50 -8.29
N LYS A 351 -0.59 -22.67 -8.84
CA LYS A 351 -0.91 -23.83 -9.70
C LYS A 351 0.01 -23.95 -10.91
N GLU A 352 0.57 -22.84 -11.39
CA GLU A 352 1.49 -22.83 -12.55
C GLU A 352 2.94 -23.15 -12.19
N ALA A 353 3.24 -23.26 -10.90
CA ALA A 353 4.57 -23.62 -10.43
C ALA A 353 4.93 -25.06 -10.81
N LYS A 354 6.23 -25.30 -11.00
CA LYS A 354 6.77 -26.63 -11.26
C LYS A 354 7.14 -27.32 -9.95
N GLY A 355 6.70 -28.54 -9.74
CA GLY A 355 6.94 -29.31 -8.52
C GLY A 355 5.69 -29.42 -7.66
N ARG A 356 5.85 -29.88 -6.40
CA ARG A 356 4.75 -30.01 -5.45
C ARG A 356 4.35 -28.62 -4.94
N LYS A 357 3.07 -28.31 -5.05
CA LYS A 357 2.47 -27.00 -4.75
C LYS A 357 1.75 -27.06 -3.41
N VAL A 358 2.23 -26.28 -2.46
CA VAL A 358 1.74 -26.24 -1.10
C VAL A 358 1.18 -24.85 -0.80
N ALA A 359 -0.09 -24.77 -0.43
CA ALA A 359 -0.69 -23.52 0.05
C ALA A 359 -0.73 -23.50 1.58
N VAL A 360 -0.14 -22.48 2.19
CA VAL A 360 -0.15 -22.21 3.64
C VAL A 360 -0.99 -20.97 3.86
N LEU A 361 -2.26 -21.16 4.22
CA LEU A 361 -3.26 -20.09 4.27
C LEU A 361 -3.74 -19.83 5.70
N GLY A 362 -4.07 -18.56 5.99
CA GLY A 362 -4.68 -18.15 7.25
C GLY A 362 -5.98 -17.38 7.06
N ASP A 363 -6.61 -17.01 8.17
CA ASP A 363 -7.88 -16.29 8.15
C ASP A 363 -7.79 -14.98 7.40
N MET A 364 -8.89 -14.64 6.73
CA MET A 364 -9.15 -13.35 6.10
C MET A 364 -10.00 -12.48 7.03
N GLY A 365 -9.52 -11.29 7.36
CA GLY A 365 -10.24 -10.33 8.22
C GLY A 365 -11.14 -9.37 7.43
N GLU A 366 -11.96 -8.62 8.17
CA GLU A 366 -12.78 -7.50 7.69
C GLU A 366 -13.85 -7.88 6.63
N LEU A 367 -14.31 -9.14 6.64
CA LEU A 367 -15.28 -9.67 5.67
C LEU A 367 -16.75 -9.51 6.10
N GLY A 368 -16.99 -9.01 7.32
CA GLY A 368 -18.35 -8.82 7.85
C GLY A 368 -19.07 -10.13 8.11
N THR A 369 -20.40 -10.15 7.94
CA THR A 369 -21.27 -11.30 8.29
C THR A 369 -21.06 -12.54 7.41
N ASP A 370 -20.45 -12.40 6.23
CA ASP A 370 -20.30 -13.46 5.24
C ASP A 370 -18.94 -14.17 5.31
N GLU A 371 -18.15 -13.91 6.36
CA GLU A 371 -16.77 -14.39 6.51
C GLU A 371 -16.64 -15.90 6.33
N ALA A 372 -17.53 -16.70 6.90
CA ALA A 372 -17.53 -18.17 6.77
C ALA A 372 -17.75 -18.63 5.32
N ALA A 373 -18.72 -18.02 4.63
CA ALA A 373 -19.05 -18.34 3.24
C ALA A 373 -17.90 -17.95 2.30
N LEU A 374 -17.26 -16.80 2.53
CA LEU A 374 -16.13 -16.31 1.74
C LEU A 374 -14.87 -17.16 1.95
N HIS A 375 -14.63 -17.69 3.17
CA HIS A 375 -13.57 -18.67 3.40
C HIS A 375 -13.87 -20.00 2.68
N ALA A 376 -15.11 -20.48 2.71
CA ALA A 376 -15.53 -21.67 1.98
C ALA A 376 -15.37 -21.51 0.46
N GLU A 377 -15.67 -20.33 -0.09
CA GLU A 377 -15.45 -20.02 -1.51
C GLU A 377 -13.97 -20.14 -1.92
N VAL A 378 -13.06 -19.61 -1.10
CA VAL A 378 -11.61 -19.77 -1.31
C VAL A 378 -11.20 -21.25 -1.19
N GLY A 379 -11.78 -21.97 -0.22
CA GLY A 379 -11.52 -23.40 -0.05
C GLY A 379 -11.93 -24.22 -1.28
N THR A 380 -13.12 -23.96 -1.84
CA THR A 380 -13.59 -24.59 -3.07
C THR A 380 -12.63 -24.31 -4.24
N HIS A 381 -12.17 -23.07 -4.36
CA HIS A 381 -11.17 -22.69 -5.37
C HIS A 381 -9.85 -23.45 -5.17
N ALA A 382 -9.33 -23.53 -3.95
CA ALA A 382 -8.13 -24.29 -3.61
C ALA A 382 -8.24 -25.76 -3.98
N GLY A 383 -9.40 -26.40 -3.71
CA GLY A 383 -9.66 -27.80 -4.08
C GLY A 383 -9.74 -28.03 -5.59
N THR A 384 -10.05 -27.00 -6.38
CA THR A 384 -10.22 -27.14 -7.84
C THR A 384 -9.06 -26.59 -8.66
N CYS A 385 -8.17 -25.80 -8.08
CA CYS A 385 -7.10 -25.15 -8.82
C CYS A 385 -5.87 -26.02 -9.10
N GLY A 386 -5.78 -27.23 -8.52
CA GLY A 386 -4.71 -28.19 -8.83
C GLY A 386 -3.43 -28.00 -8.02
N ILE A 387 -3.53 -27.55 -6.77
CA ILE A 387 -2.47 -27.62 -5.75
C ILE A 387 -2.39 -29.04 -5.17
N ASP A 388 -1.27 -29.40 -4.54
CA ASP A 388 -1.02 -30.74 -4.02
C ASP A 388 -1.31 -30.84 -2.52
N ALA A 389 -1.14 -29.75 -1.77
CA ALA A 389 -1.43 -29.69 -0.35
C ALA A 389 -1.94 -28.30 0.08
N LEU A 390 -2.83 -28.30 1.08
CA LEU A 390 -3.38 -27.11 1.73
C LEU A 390 -3.22 -27.27 3.23
N TYR A 391 -2.42 -26.41 3.84
CA TYR A 391 -2.27 -26.31 5.29
C TYR A 391 -2.79 -24.93 5.72
N CYS A 392 -3.73 -24.90 6.65
CA CYS A 392 -4.33 -23.63 7.04
C CYS A 392 -4.55 -23.54 8.53
N ALA A 393 -4.50 -22.32 9.08
CA ALA A 393 -4.69 -22.08 10.50
C ALA A 393 -5.61 -20.88 10.75
N GLY A 394 -6.39 -21.01 11.81
CA GLY A 394 -7.36 -20.03 12.28
C GLY A 394 -8.77 -20.56 12.30
N PRO A 395 -9.66 -19.99 13.12
CA PRO A 395 -11.03 -20.48 13.30
C PRO A 395 -11.88 -20.45 12.02
N LEU A 396 -11.71 -19.45 11.16
CA LEU A 396 -12.44 -19.32 9.90
C LEU A 396 -11.89 -20.24 8.81
N CYS A 397 -10.61 -20.59 8.90
CA CYS A 397 -9.97 -21.56 8.03
C CYS A 397 -10.56 -22.98 8.14
N GLU A 398 -11.36 -23.30 9.18
CA GLU A 398 -12.13 -24.54 9.23
C GLU A 398 -13.09 -24.66 8.04
N HIS A 399 -13.80 -23.55 7.70
CA HIS A 399 -14.71 -23.50 6.55
C HIS A 399 -13.96 -23.66 5.22
N LEU A 400 -12.77 -23.04 5.12
CA LEU A 400 -11.90 -23.15 3.96
C LEU A 400 -11.42 -24.59 3.77
N ALA A 401 -10.89 -25.23 4.81
CA ALA A 401 -10.39 -26.60 4.78
C ALA A 401 -11.50 -27.60 4.41
N LYS A 402 -12.69 -27.46 5.01
CA LYS A 402 -13.84 -28.30 4.71
C LYS A 402 -14.26 -28.19 3.25
N ALA A 403 -14.43 -26.98 2.74
CA ALA A 403 -14.84 -26.75 1.35
C ALA A 403 -13.78 -27.25 0.34
N ALA A 404 -12.49 -27.10 0.64
CA ALA A 404 -11.41 -27.62 -0.19
C ALA A 404 -11.47 -29.17 -0.27
N LYS A 405 -11.70 -29.83 0.85
CA LYS A 405 -11.81 -31.29 0.92
C LYS A 405 -13.07 -31.82 0.26
N GLU A 406 -14.17 -31.07 0.29
CA GLU A 406 -15.40 -31.40 -0.44
C GLU A 406 -15.20 -31.25 -1.96
N ALA A 407 -14.45 -30.23 -2.41
CA ALA A 407 -14.17 -29.99 -3.81
C ALA A 407 -13.19 -31.01 -4.42
N ASP A 408 -12.15 -31.40 -3.67
CA ASP A 408 -11.25 -32.50 -4.03
C ASP A 408 -10.96 -33.41 -2.81
N PRO A 409 -11.62 -34.57 -2.71
CA PRO A 409 -11.35 -35.52 -1.65
C PRO A 409 -9.92 -36.08 -1.61
N LYS A 410 -9.13 -35.95 -2.67
CA LYS A 410 -7.75 -36.41 -2.75
C LYS A 410 -6.74 -35.39 -2.28
N LEU A 411 -7.11 -34.09 -2.30
CA LEU A 411 -6.24 -33.03 -1.83
C LEU A 411 -5.79 -33.29 -0.39
N GLU A 412 -4.51 -33.17 -0.12
CA GLU A 412 -3.98 -33.20 1.24
C GLU A 412 -4.37 -31.90 1.94
N VAL A 413 -5.28 -31.99 2.92
CA VAL A 413 -5.75 -30.81 3.68
C VAL A 413 -5.54 -31.03 5.17
N ARG A 414 -4.90 -30.07 5.83
CA ARG A 414 -4.79 -30.00 7.29
C ARG A 414 -5.19 -28.61 7.80
N HIS A 415 -6.03 -28.62 8.82
CA HIS A 415 -6.45 -27.43 9.54
C HIS A 415 -5.84 -27.43 10.94
N PHE A 416 -5.36 -26.27 11.37
CA PHE A 416 -4.76 -26.03 12.67
C PHE A 416 -5.55 -24.94 13.40
N ALA A 417 -5.61 -25.02 14.73
CA ALA A 417 -6.34 -24.04 15.53
C ALA A 417 -5.72 -22.64 15.45
N ASP A 418 -4.39 -22.58 15.37
CA ASP A 418 -3.61 -21.34 15.35
C ASP A 418 -2.31 -21.49 14.55
N ARG A 419 -1.64 -20.36 14.30
CA ARG A 419 -0.37 -20.28 13.57
C ARG A 419 0.74 -21.08 14.29
N GLU A 420 0.80 -21.04 15.60
CA GLU A 420 1.83 -21.68 16.40
C GLU A 420 1.77 -23.22 16.22
N SER A 421 0.59 -23.79 16.26
CA SER A 421 0.36 -25.22 16.00
C SER A 421 0.73 -25.61 14.57
N LEU A 422 0.38 -24.77 13.58
CA LEU A 422 0.78 -24.94 12.18
C LEU A 422 2.32 -24.92 12.07
N MET A 423 2.98 -23.91 12.62
CA MET A 423 4.46 -23.76 12.56
C MET A 423 5.19 -24.95 13.19
N ALA A 424 4.65 -25.54 14.25
CA ALA A 424 5.26 -26.69 14.90
C ALA A 424 5.26 -27.97 14.05
N GLU A 425 4.25 -28.17 13.22
CA GLU A 425 4.11 -29.36 12.37
C GLU A 425 4.59 -29.14 10.93
N LEU A 426 4.58 -27.90 10.44
CA LEU A 426 4.86 -27.57 9.05
C LEU A 426 6.19 -28.16 8.51
N PRO A 427 7.32 -28.15 9.24
CA PRO A 427 8.58 -28.73 8.74
C PRO A 427 8.52 -30.23 8.44
N GLN A 428 7.60 -30.96 9.10
CA GLN A 428 7.41 -32.41 8.89
C GLN A 428 6.49 -32.72 7.71
N LEU A 429 5.73 -31.73 7.25
CA LEU A 429 4.76 -31.85 6.14
C LEU A 429 5.37 -31.44 4.80
N LEU A 430 6.45 -30.67 4.84
CA LEU A 430 7.11 -30.15 3.64
C LEU A 430 8.18 -31.12 3.12
N GLN A 431 8.42 -31.03 1.82
CA GLN A 431 9.41 -31.82 1.08
C GLN A 431 10.37 -30.92 0.33
N ASP A 432 11.60 -31.37 0.12
CA ASP A 432 12.57 -30.63 -0.68
C ASP A 432 12.03 -30.40 -2.10
N GLY A 433 12.12 -29.17 -2.58
CA GLY A 433 11.60 -28.74 -3.87
C GLY A 433 10.16 -28.22 -3.84
N ASP A 434 9.50 -28.20 -2.68
CA ASP A 434 8.14 -27.65 -2.55
C ASP A 434 8.08 -26.18 -2.98
N GLN A 435 6.99 -25.84 -3.66
CA GLN A 435 6.60 -24.49 -4.02
C GLN A 435 5.52 -24.03 -3.03
N ILE A 436 5.85 -23.12 -2.13
CA ILE A 436 5.04 -22.83 -0.94
C ILE A 436 4.49 -21.42 -1.03
N LEU A 437 3.18 -21.27 -1.16
CA LEU A 437 2.49 -19.99 -1.01
C LEU A 437 2.15 -19.75 0.46
N VAL A 438 2.58 -18.63 1.03
CA VAL A 438 2.22 -18.21 2.38
C VAL A 438 1.34 -16.97 2.31
N LYS A 439 0.06 -17.06 2.75
CA LYS A 439 -0.88 -15.94 2.65
C LYS A 439 -1.91 -15.93 3.77
N ALA A 440 -2.06 -14.77 4.42
CA ALA A 440 -3.06 -14.53 5.46
C ALA A 440 -3.32 -13.02 5.64
N SER A 441 -4.34 -12.65 6.38
CA SER A 441 -4.52 -11.27 6.84
C SER A 441 -3.40 -10.86 7.81
N HIS A 442 -3.13 -9.57 7.87
CA HIS A 442 -2.00 -9.00 8.60
C HIS A 442 -1.94 -9.41 10.08
N PHE A 443 -3.11 -9.46 10.75
CA PHE A 443 -3.21 -9.82 12.17
C PHE A 443 -2.78 -11.26 12.48
N MET A 444 -2.76 -12.16 11.47
CA MET A 444 -2.28 -13.54 11.60
C MET A 444 -0.75 -13.64 11.71
N GLU A 445 -0.02 -12.56 11.39
CA GLU A 445 1.45 -12.47 11.44
C GLU A 445 2.18 -13.62 10.71
N TYR A 446 1.70 -14.01 9.53
CA TYR A 446 2.27 -15.11 8.74
C TYR A 446 3.69 -14.84 8.21
N GLY A 447 4.16 -13.60 8.32
CA GLY A 447 5.59 -13.28 8.10
C GLY A 447 6.54 -14.14 8.95
N LYS A 448 6.10 -14.57 10.16
CA LYS A 448 6.88 -15.49 11.02
C LYS A 448 7.06 -16.88 10.39
N ILE A 449 6.06 -17.35 9.61
CA ILE A 449 6.17 -18.60 8.84
C ILE A 449 7.21 -18.41 7.72
N VAL A 450 7.13 -17.28 7.00
CA VAL A 450 8.10 -16.95 5.95
C VAL A 450 9.52 -16.87 6.53
N GLU A 451 9.72 -16.21 7.65
CA GLU A 451 11.01 -16.13 8.35
C GLU A 451 11.52 -17.52 8.73
N MET A 452 10.67 -18.39 9.29
CA MET A 452 11.01 -19.76 9.67
C MET A 452 11.47 -20.57 8.45
N LEU A 453 10.68 -20.56 7.36
CA LEU A 453 11.02 -21.30 6.13
C LEU A 453 12.27 -20.76 5.44
N SER A 454 12.52 -19.44 5.53
CA SER A 454 13.68 -18.78 4.94
C SER A 454 14.98 -19.04 5.72
N ALA A 455 14.89 -19.41 7.01
CA ALA A 455 16.04 -19.75 7.84
C ALA A 455 16.57 -21.17 7.59
N GLU A 456 15.78 -22.05 6.96
CA GLU A 456 16.18 -23.41 6.58
C GLU A 456 17.03 -23.36 5.31
N LYS A 457 18.37 -23.27 5.48
CA LYS A 457 19.34 -23.28 4.37
C LYS A 457 19.82 -24.70 4.07
#